data_6df9776140ad82d3f1e8a15f01cc6c67
#
_entry.id   6df9776140ad82d3f1e8a15f01cc6c67
#
_cell.length_a   1.000
_cell.length_b   1.000
_cell.length_c   1.000
_cell.angle_alpha   90.00
_cell.angle_beta   90.00
_cell.angle_gamma   90.00
#
_symmetry.space_group_name_H-M   'P 1'
#
loop_
_entity.id
_entity.type
_entity.pdbx_description
1 polymer ?
#
loop_
_entity_poly.entity_id
_entity_poly.type
_entity_poly.pdbx_seq_one_letter_code
_entity_poly.pdbx_strand_id
1 'polypeptide(L)'
;MIGSLIHRLSKQGITSFIVNVHHFAAQVIDYLKSSEFKSIDIAISDESAKLLDTGGGLFKVAGYFTDGKPFLLHNVDILSGIDVFQMLEHHLGEGNLATLAVSRRNSSRFLLLDNQNYLKGWQDARTGEMKRVTGAIGKLTPLAFSGIHIIDPSLFAFTRQTRPFPIMDLYLSLAENYRIGVYIHEPERWADMGSHNGLKKAEELLPLIDSKSST
;
A
#
# COMPACT_ATOMS: atom_id res chain seq x y z
N MET A 1 4.10 15.60 4.14
CA MET A 1 3.45 14.33 3.75
C MET A 1 3.59 13.26 4.83
N ILE A 2 4.79 12.75 5.15
CA ILE A 2 4.95 11.62 6.09
C ILE A 2 4.36 11.90 7.48
N GLY A 3 4.59 13.05 8.08
CA GLY A 3 4.04 13.38 9.40
C GLY A 3 2.51 13.39 9.40
N SER A 4 1.89 14.01 8.40
CA SER A 4 0.43 14.01 8.24
C SER A 4 -0.13 12.59 8.10
N LEU A 5 0.53 11.70 7.35
CA LEU A 5 0.12 10.31 7.22
C LEU A 5 0.19 9.57 8.56
N ILE A 6 1.32 9.67 9.28
CA ILE A 6 1.52 9.05 10.59
C ILE A 6 0.45 9.52 11.57
N HIS A 7 0.23 10.83 11.70
CA HIS A 7 -0.80 11.35 12.60
C HIS A 7 -2.21 10.89 12.26
N ARG A 8 -2.55 10.78 10.97
CA ARG A 8 -3.86 10.31 10.53
C ARG A 8 -4.08 8.83 10.80
N LEU A 9 -3.06 8.01 10.56
CA LEU A 9 -3.11 6.58 10.88
C LEU A 9 -3.13 6.36 12.40
N SER A 10 -2.39 7.18 13.18
CA SER A 10 -2.44 7.14 14.65
C SER A 10 -3.82 7.49 15.20
N LYS A 11 -4.52 8.47 14.61
CA LYS A 11 -5.92 8.78 14.95
C LYS A 11 -6.88 7.63 14.65
N GLN A 12 -6.57 6.81 13.67
CA GLN A 12 -7.30 5.57 13.40
C GLN A 12 -6.87 4.39 14.29
N GLY A 13 -5.95 4.58 15.25
CA GLY A 13 -5.54 3.54 16.20
C GLY A 13 -4.29 2.74 15.82
N ILE A 14 -3.59 3.10 14.73
CA ILE A 14 -2.28 2.51 14.42
C ILE A 14 -1.24 3.10 15.36
N THR A 15 -0.53 2.25 16.12
CA THR A 15 0.37 2.69 17.20
C THR A 15 1.84 2.47 16.91
N SER A 16 2.19 1.63 15.95
CA SER A 16 3.58 1.30 15.60
C SER A 16 3.80 1.44 14.10
N PHE A 17 4.90 2.04 13.71
CA PHE A 17 5.24 2.36 12.33
C PHE A 17 6.64 1.90 11.99
N ILE A 18 6.82 1.43 10.76
CA ILE A 18 8.13 1.21 10.15
C ILE A 18 8.22 2.11 8.93
N VAL A 19 9.15 3.05 8.94
CA VAL A 19 9.33 4.00 7.85
C VAL A 19 10.56 3.62 7.03
N ASN A 20 10.32 3.29 5.76
CA ASN A 20 11.39 3.04 4.81
C ASN A 20 11.88 4.36 4.21
N VAL A 21 13.18 4.64 4.29
CA VAL A 21 13.78 5.90 3.83
C VAL A 21 14.92 5.63 2.84
N HIS A 22 14.95 6.41 1.73
CA HIS A 22 16.00 6.37 0.74
C HIS A 22 16.41 7.79 0.33
N HIS A 23 15.57 8.50 -0.45
CA HIS A 23 15.81 9.90 -0.80
C HIS A 23 15.69 10.80 0.42
N PHE A 24 16.64 11.72 0.60
CA PHE A 24 16.70 12.63 1.75
C PHE A 24 16.64 11.91 3.10
N ALA A 25 17.19 10.68 3.18
CA ALA A 25 17.09 9.81 4.37
C ALA A 25 17.44 10.54 5.66
N ALA A 26 18.58 11.24 5.72
CA ALA A 26 19.00 11.98 6.92
C ALA A 26 17.96 13.00 7.38
N GLN A 27 17.39 13.79 6.44
CA GLN A 27 16.40 14.81 6.77
C GLN A 27 15.09 14.20 7.28
N VAL A 28 14.64 13.08 6.66
CA VAL A 28 13.44 12.36 7.09
C VAL A 28 13.66 11.73 8.47
N ILE A 29 14.81 11.13 8.71
CA ILE A 29 15.17 10.53 10.01
C ILE A 29 15.20 11.60 11.10
N ASP A 30 15.83 12.74 10.86
CA ASP A 30 15.91 13.85 11.81
C ASP A 30 14.51 14.40 12.13
N TYR A 31 13.66 14.55 11.10
CA TYR A 31 12.27 14.96 11.28
C TYR A 31 11.48 13.97 12.15
N LEU A 32 11.59 12.67 11.88
CA LEU A 32 10.86 11.63 12.64
C LEU A 32 11.37 11.46 14.07
N LYS A 33 12.62 11.90 14.38
CA LYS A 33 13.17 11.95 15.74
C LYS A 33 12.77 13.20 16.52
N SER A 34 12.09 14.15 15.89
CA SER A 34 11.67 15.39 16.54
C SER A 34 10.68 15.16 17.69
N SER A 35 10.43 16.21 18.48
CA SER A 35 9.47 16.15 19.60
C SER A 35 8.04 15.83 19.18
N GLU A 36 7.70 16.10 17.92
CA GLU A 36 6.37 15.83 17.33
C GLU A 36 5.98 14.35 17.40
N PHE A 37 6.97 13.44 17.30
CA PHE A 37 6.72 11.99 17.21
C PHE A 37 7.15 11.21 18.46
N LYS A 38 7.53 11.87 19.55
CA LYS A 38 8.05 11.20 20.77
C LYS A 38 7.11 10.16 21.38
N SER A 39 5.81 10.33 21.19
CA SER A 39 4.78 9.40 21.71
C SER A 39 4.38 8.31 20.73
N ILE A 40 4.98 8.27 19.53
CA ILE A 40 4.67 7.33 18.48
C ILE A 40 5.84 6.38 18.33
N ASP A 41 5.57 5.08 18.29
CA ASP A 41 6.59 4.05 18.05
C ASP A 41 6.94 4.02 16.55
N ILE A 42 8.15 4.48 16.20
CA ILE A 42 8.62 4.56 14.81
C ILE A 42 9.99 3.88 14.68
N ALA A 43 10.01 2.78 13.95
CA ALA A 43 11.25 2.16 13.49
C ALA A 43 11.64 2.70 12.09
N ILE A 44 12.93 2.86 11.85
CA ILE A 44 13.47 3.33 10.57
C ILE A 44 14.13 2.18 9.82
N SER A 45 13.73 1.97 8.58
CA SER A 45 14.41 1.11 7.61
C SER A 45 15.21 1.99 6.65
N ASP A 46 16.50 2.16 6.91
CA ASP A 46 17.38 3.01 6.10
C ASP A 46 17.87 2.25 4.85
N GLU A 47 17.51 2.75 3.67
CA GLU A 47 17.93 2.28 2.34
C GLU A 47 18.83 3.28 1.61
N SER A 48 19.41 4.27 2.31
CA SER A 48 20.26 5.31 1.70
C SER A 48 21.40 4.73 0.86
N ALA A 49 21.96 3.59 1.30
CA ALA A 49 23.06 2.92 0.58
C ALA A 49 22.59 2.20 -0.69
N LYS A 50 21.36 1.69 -0.76
CA LYS A 50 20.83 0.95 -1.89
C LYS A 50 19.30 0.87 -1.85
N LEU A 51 18.66 1.39 -2.89
CA LEU A 51 17.22 1.25 -3.09
C LEU A 51 16.86 -0.23 -3.35
N LEU A 52 15.91 -0.75 -2.58
CA LEU A 52 15.48 -2.16 -2.67
C LEU A 52 14.16 -2.34 -3.41
N ASP A 53 13.52 -1.23 -3.86
CA ASP A 53 12.15 -1.22 -4.38
C ASP A 53 11.13 -1.68 -3.32
N THR A 54 9.85 -1.59 -3.63
CA THR A 54 8.76 -1.82 -2.66
C THR A 54 8.75 -3.22 -2.06
N GLY A 55 9.04 -4.25 -2.84
CA GLY A 55 9.12 -5.63 -2.35
C GLY A 55 10.38 -5.85 -1.51
N GLY A 56 11.54 -5.48 -2.01
CA GLY A 56 12.81 -5.65 -1.29
C GLY A 56 12.83 -4.87 0.02
N GLY A 57 12.32 -3.64 0.04
CA GLY A 57 12.19 -2.82 1.25
C GLY A 57 11.28 -3.46 2.30
N LEU A 58 10.14 -4.02 1.88
CA LEU A 58 9.26 -4.75 2.79
C LEU A 58 9.95 -6.00 3.37
N PHE A 59 10.62 -6.79 2.56
CA PHE A 59 11.30 -8.01 3.03
C PHE A 59 12.49 -7.71 3.94
N LYS A 60 13.14 -6.57 3.80
CA LYS A 60 14.21 -6.11 4.71
C LYS A 60 13.70 -5.98 6.15
N VAL A 61 12.45 -5.62 6.34
CA VAL A 61 11.82 -5.40 7.65
C VAL A 61 10.93 -6.56 8.11
N ALA A 62 10.96 -7.71 7.44
CA ALA A 62 10.15 -8.88 7.78
C ALA A 62 10.24 -9.31 9.25
N GLY A 63 11.41 -9.11 9.89
CA GLY A 63 11.65 -9.45 11.30
C GLY A 63 10.81 -8.65 12.31
N TYR A 64 10.14 -7.58 11.89
CA TYR A 64 9.21 -6.83 12.76
C TYR A 64 7.80 -7.46 12.81
N PHE A 65 7.43 -8.31 11.85
CA PHE A 65 6.09 -8.89 11.71
C PHE A 65 6.06 -10.34 12.21
N THR A 66 6.39 -10.55 13.48
CA THR A 66 6.52 -11.89 14.08
C THR A 66 5.31 -12.31 14.91
N ASP A 67 4.36 -11.42 15.14
CA ASP A 67 3.16 -11.67 15.95
C ASP A 67 2.03 -12.37 15.17
N GLY A 68 2.24 -12.63 13.87
CA GLY A 68 1.27 -13.30 13.00
C GLY A 68 0.06 -12.45 12.61
N LYS A 69 0.06 -11.14 12.93
CA LYS A 69 -1.06 -10.26 12.61
C LYS A 69 -0.86 -9.58 11.25
N PRO A 70 -1.93 -9.41 10.46
CA PRO A 70 -1.87 -8.60 9.25
C PRO A 70 -1.41 -7.17 9.54
N PHE A 71 -0.71 -6.58 8.59
CA PHE A 71 -0.20 -5.23 8.70
C PHE A 71 -0.56 -4.37 7.48
N LEU A 72 -0.55 -3.05 7.69
CA LEU A 72 -0.79 -2.06 6.65
C LEU A 72 0.53 -1.68 5.97
N LEU A 73 0.59 -1.74 4.64
CA LEU A 73 1.63 -1.13 3.82
C LEU A 73 1.01 0.06 3.06
N HIS A 74 1.56 1.25 3.23
CA HIS A 74 0.98 2.49 2.71
C HIS A 74 2.06 3.37 2.05
N ASN A 75 1.82 3.78 0.81
CA ASN A 75 2.69 4.73 0.14
C ASN A 75 2.57 6.13 0.77
N VAL A 76 3.69 6.77 1.05
CA VAL A 76 3.74 8.06 1.77
C VAL A 76 3.13 9.23 1.01
N ASP A 77 3.10 9.14 -0.32
CA ASP A 77 2.55 10.14 -1.23
C ASP A 77 1.04 9.99 -1.50
N ILE A 78 0.38 9.08 -0.81
CA ILE A 78 -1.06 8.86 -0.94
C ILE A 78 -1.83 9.53 0.20
N LEU A 79 -2.78 10.37 -0.16
CA LEU A 79 -3.82 10.87 0.73
C LEU A 79 -5.11 10.07 0.48
N SER A 80 -5.66 9.45 1.53
CA SER A 80 -6.85 8.61 1.42
C SER A 80 -7.77 8.77 2.61
N GLY A 81 -9.08 8.69 2.37
CA GLY A 81 -10.12 8.56 3.38
C GLY A 81 -10.60 7.13 3.57
N ILE A 82 -9.81 6.13 3.19
CA ILE A 82 -10.10 4.73 3.47
C ILE A 82 -10.04 4.50 4.98
N ASP A 83 -11.07 3.83 5.50
CA ASP A 83 -11.08 3.27 6.84
C ASP A 83 -10.22 1.99 6.83
N VAL A 84 -9.06 2.06 7.49
CA VAL A 84 -8.10 0.94 7.48
C VAL A 84 -8.62 -0.27 8.27
N PHE A 85 -9.50 -0.08 9.24
CA PHE A 85 -10.09 -1.18 9.99
C PHE A 85 -11.17 -1.90 9.20
N GLN A 86 -12.03 -1.18 8.46
CA GLN A 86 -12.96 -1.82 7.53
C GLN A 86 -12.22 -2.62 6.44
N MET A 87 -11.10 -2.08 5.94
CA MET A 87 -10.26 -2.80 4.99
C MET A 87 -9.61 -4.04 5.62
N LEU A 88 -9.22 -3.97 6.91
CA LEU A 88 -8.69 -5.12 7.67
C LEU A 88 -9.77 -6.19 7.89
N GLU A 89 -10.98 -5.82 8.31
CA GLU A 89 -12.11 -6.74 8.46
C GLU A 89 -12.42 -7.47 7.15
N HIS A 90 -12.44 -6.74 6.03
CA HIS A 90 -12.60 -7.33 4.71
C HIS A 90 -11.46 -8.33 4.39
N HIS A 91 -10.21 -7.95 4.67
CA HIS A 91 -9.04 -8.82 4.45
C HIS A 91 -9.16 -10.13 5.22
N LEU A 92 -9.53 -10.07 6.50
CA LEU A 92 -9.70 -11.23 7.36
C LEU A 92 -10.89 -12.09 6.93
N GLY A 93 -12.04 -11.45 6.60
CA GLY A 93 -13.25 -12.14 6.17
C GLY A 93 -13.09 -12.92 4.87
N GLU A 94 -12.29 -12.41 3.94
CA GLU A 94 -11.99 -13.09 2.67
C GLU A 94 -10.85 -14.11 2.77
N GLY A 95 -10.07 -14.10 3.86
CA GLY A 95 -8.90 -14.96 4.04
C GLY A 95 -7.82 -14.71 2.98
N ASN A 96 -7.60 -13.45 2.64
CA ASN A 96 -6.63 -13.05 1.63
C ASN A 96 -5.19 -13.12 2.18
N LEU A 97 -4.22 -13.47 1.34
CA LEU A 97 -2.80 -13.30 1.64
C LEU A 97 -2.38 -11.82 1.55
N ALA A 98 -2.99 -11.08 0.61
CA ALA A 98 -2.91 -9.63 0.54
C ALA A 98 -4.22 -9.06 0.01
N THR A 99 -4.61 -7.88 0.50
CA THR A 99 -5.74 -7.09 0.02
C THR A 99 -5.24 -5.74 -0.46
N LEU A 100 -5.49 -5.39 -1.71
CA LEU A 100 -5.02 -4.17 -2.37
C LEU A 100 -6.17 -3.17 -2.47
N ALA A 101 -5.98 -1.94 -1.99
CA ALA A 101 -6.97 -0.89 -2.21
C ALA A 101 -7.00 -0.48 -3.68
N VAL A 102 -8.19 -0.45 -4.27
CA VAL A 102 -8.39 -0.10 -5.69
C VAL A 102 -9.62 0.78 -5.88
N SER A 103 -9.65 1.53 -6.97
CA SER A 103 -10.82 2.34 -7.32
C SER A 103 -11.07 2.41 -8.83
N ARG A 104 -12.32 2.79 -9.19
CA ARG A 104 -12.74 3.06 -10.57
C ARG A 104 -12.34 4.49 -10.94
N ARG A 105 -11.09 4.70 -11.35
CA ARG A 105 -10.57 6.01 -11.76
C ARG A 105 -9.67 5.90 -12.98
N ASN A 106 -9.45 7.01 -13.65
CA ASN A 106 -8.46 7.07 -14.71
C ASN A 106 -7.05 6.83 -14.14
N SER A 107 -6.30 5.96 -14.80
CA SER A 107 -4.93 5.63 -14.46
C SER A 107 -4.18 5.17 -15.71
N SER A 108 -2.87 5.23 -15.67
CA SER A 108 -2.03 4.59 -16.69
C SER A 108 -1.77 3.11 -16.40
N ARG A 109 -2.00 2.67 -15.15
CA ARG A 109 -1.73 1.30 -14.71
C ARG A 109 -2.94 0.73 -13.99
N PHE A 110 -3.29 -0.51 -14.33
CA PHE A 110 -4.45 -1.19 -13.80
C PHE A 110 -4.09 -2.58 -13.29
N LEU A 111 -4.71 -2.96 -12.17
CA LEU A 111 -4.84 -4.36 -11.78
C LEU A 111 -5.99 -4.97 -12.56
N LEU A 112 -5.81 -6.19 -13.04
CA LEU A 112 -6.81 -6.94 -13.77
C LEU A 112 -7.39 -8.00 -12.85
N LEU A 113 -8.69 -7.94 -12.61
CA LEU A 113 -9.40 -8.75 -11.64
C LEU A 113 -10.39 -9.70 -12.32
N ASP A 114 -10.56 -10.88 -11.75
CA ASP A 114 -11.64 -11.78 -12.12
C ASP A 114 -13.01 -11.32 -11.56
N ASN A 115 -14.04 -12.11 -11.79
CA ASN A 115 -15.41 -11.85 -11.31
C ASN A 115 -15.58 -11.99 -9.78
N GLN A 116 -14.60 -12.56 -9.09
CA GLN A 116 -14.55 -12.68 -7.63
C GLN A 116 -13.66 -11.61 -6.98
N ASN A 117 -13.19 -10.61 -7.75
CA ASN A 117 -12.28 -9.55 -7.33
C ASN A 117 -10.89 -10.02 -6.86
N TYR A 118 -10.39 -11.16 -7.39
CA TYR A 118 -9.01 -11.60 -7.18
C TYR A 118 -8.10 -11.12 -8.31
N LEU A 119 -6.87 -10.80 -7.96
CA LEU A 119 -5.82 -10.36 -8.88
C LEU A 119 -5.51 -11.47 -9.91
N LYS A 120 -5.61 -11.16 -11.20
CA LYS A 120 -5.32 -12.03 -12.33
C LYS A 120 -4.41 -11.39 -13.38
N GLY A 121 -3.96 -10.18 -13.14
CA GLY A 121 -3.03 -9.52 -14.03
C GLY A 121 -2.77 -8.06 -13.68
N TRP A 122 -1.92 -7.47 -14.49
CA TRP A 122 -1.55 -6.06 -14.45
C TRP A 122 -1.39 -5.54 -15.87
N GLN A 123 -1.71 -4.27 -16.11
CA GLN A 123 -1.61 -3.62 -17.41
C GLN A 123 -1.09 -2.19 -17.27
N ASP A 124 -0.17 -1.78 -18.14
CA ASP A 124 0.13 -0.37 -18.41
C ASP A 124 -0.56 0.05 -19.71
N ALA A 125 -1.57 0.91 -19.60
CA ALA A 125 -2.38 1.37 -20.72
C ALA A 125 -1.61 2.31 -21.68
N ARG A 126 -0.47 2.90 -21.26
CA ARG A 126 0.37 3.78 -22.10
C ARG A 126 1.27 2.98 -23.02
N THR A 127 1.81 1.87 -22.54
CA THR A 127 2.76 1.02 -23.29
C THR A 127 2.09 -0.18 -23.94
N GLY A 128 0.88 -0.54 -23.49
CA GLY A 128 0.20 -1.78 -23.85
C GLY A 128 0.79 -3.02 -23.17
N GLU A 129 1.79 -2.87 -22.29
CA GLU A 129 2.36 -4.00 -21.55
C GLU A 129 1.28 -4.62 -20.65
N MET A 130 1.20 -5.94 -20.67
CA MET A 130 0.27 -6.71 -19.84
C MET A 130 0.98 -7.93 -19.27
N LYS A 131 0.80 -8.13 -17.95
CA LYS A 131 1.20 -9.35 -17.25
C LYS A 131 -0.06 -10.06 -16.78
N ARG A 132 -0.26 -11.32 -17.15
CA ARG A 132 -1.39 -12.14 -16.67
C ARG A 132 -0.88 -13.27 -15.81
N VAL A 133 -1.68 -13.60 -14.79
CA VAL A 133 -1.44 -14.80 -13.97
C VAL A 133 -1.70 -16.04 -14.82
N THR A 134 -0.87 -17.06 -14.68
CA THR A 134 -1.03 -18.34 -15.39
C THR A 134 -2.42 -18.90 -15.11
N GLY A 135 -3.09 -19.41 -16.16
CA GLY A 135 -4.44 -19.98 -16.04
C GLY A 135 -5.58 -18.95 -15.90
N ALA A 136 -5.31 -17.65 -15.91
CA ALA A 136 -6.36 -16.63 -15.89
C ALA A 136 -7.23 -16.70 -17.14
N ILE A 137 -8.52 -17.03 -16.98
CA ILE A 137 -9.51 -17.25 -18.07
C ILE A 137 -10.60 -16.18 -17.95
N GLY A 138 -11.18 -15.82 -19.11
CA GLY A 138 -12.35 -14.94 -19.18
C GLY A 138 -12.03 -13.46 -19.23
N LYS A 139 -13.10 -12.64 -19.06
CA LYS A 139 -13.03 -11.18 -19.06
C LYS A 139 -12.53 -10.70 -17.72
N LEU A 140 -11.49 -9.88 -17.72
CA LEU A 140 -10.94 -9.26 -16.51
C LEU A 140 -11.41 -7.81 -16.40
N THR A 141 -11.64 -7.37 -15.17
CA THR A 141 -12.05 -6.00 -14.85
C THR A 141 -10.81 -5.18 -14.45
N PRO A 142 -10.48 -4.09 -15.17
CA PRO A 142 -9.39 -3.22 -14.80
C PRO A 142 -9.80 -2.26 -13.68
N LEU A 143 -9.04 -2.21 -12.58
CA LEU A 143 -9.16 -1.21 -11.51
C LEU A 143 -7.80 -0.60 -11.20
N ALA A 144 -7.80 0.71 -10.84
CA ALA A 144 -6.59 1.43 -10.54
C ALA A 144 -6.15 1.17 -9.09
N PHE A 145 -4.91 0.73 -8.91
CA PHE A 145 -4.31 0.50 -7.59
C PHE A 145 -4.06 1.83 -6.86
N SER A 146 -4.30 1.86 -5.56
CA SER A 146 -4.33 3.08 -4.74
C SER A 146 -3.16 3.22 -3.77
N GLY A 147 -2.16 2.35 -3.83
CA GLY A 147 -0.93 2.48 -3.02
C GLY A 147 -1.09 2.07 -1.55
N ILE A 148 -2.13 1.30 -1.22
CA ILE A 148 -2.45 0.85 0.14
C ILE A 148 -2.72 -0.66 0.11
N HIS A 149 -2.13 -1.40 1.04
CA HIS A 149 -2.25 -2.85 1.15
C HIS A 149 -2.50 -3.27 2.60
N ILE A 150 -3.29 -4.31 2.82
CA ILE A 150 -3.24 -5.14 4.04
C ILE A 150 -2.59 -6.45 3.65
N ILE A 151 -1.62 -6.90 4.43
CA ILE A 151 -0.78 -8.07 4.10
C ILE A 151 -0.74 -9.02 5.29
N ASP A 152 -1.00 -10.30 5.05
CA ASP A 152 -0.74 -11.36 6.01
C ASP A 152 0.77 -11.65 6.08
N PRO A 153 1.41 -11.70 7.27
CA PRO A 153 2.84 -11.90 7.40
C PRO A 153 3.33 -13.28 6.89
N SER A 154 2.45 -14.25 6.69
CA SER A 154 2.81 -15.50 6.00
C SER A 154 3.35 -15.29 4.59
N LEU A 155 3.09 -14.11 3.98
CA LEU A 155 3.67 -13.68 2.71
C LEU A 155 5.21 -13.76 2.72
N PHE A 156 5.85 -13.52 3.85
CA PHE A 156 7.32 -13.58 3.96
C PHE A 156 7.90 -14.99 3.80
N ALA A 157 7.08 -16.05 3.89
CA ALA A 157 7.52 -17.41 3.66
C ALA A 157 7.73 -17.76 2.17
N PHE A 158 7.15 -16.97 1.24
CA PHE A 158 7.13 -17.32 -0.18
C PHE A 158 8.33 -16.85 -0.99
N THR A 159 9.16 -15.98 -0.45
CA THR A 159 10.42 -15.59 -1.10
C THR A 159 11.49 -15.26 -0.09
N ARG A 160 12.75 -15.52 -0.46
CA ARG A 160 13.95 -15.11 0.28
C ARG A 160 14.82 -14.20 -0.57
N GLN A 161 14.19 -13.44 -1.48
CA GLN A 161 14.95 -12.56 -2.37
C GLN A 161 15.59 -11.42 -1.57
N THR A 162 16.90 -11.25 -1.78
CA THR A 162 17.69 -10.13 -1.19
C THR A 162 17.97 -9.03 -2.21
N ARG A 163 17.55 -9.21 -3.47
CA ARG A 163 17.69 -8.22 -4.54
C ARG A 163 16.49 -7.26 -4.56
N PRO A 164 16.67 -6.05 -5.14
CA PRO A 164 15.54 -5.15 -5.37
C PRO A 164 14.48 -5.79 -6.28
N PHE A 165 13.20 -5.66 -5.91
CA PHE A 165 12.07 -6.11 -6.74
C PHE A 165 10.78 -5.36 -6.39
N PRO A 166 9.90 -5.12 -7.38
CA PRO A 166 8.58 -4.56 -7.14
C PRO A 166 7.68 -5.58 -6.43
N ILE A 167 6.94 -5.16 -5.42
CA ILE A 167 6.02 -6.05 -4.69
C ILE A 167 4.90 -6.60 -5.59
N MET A 168 4.54 -5.87 -6.64
CA MET A 168 3.53 -6.30 -7.61
C MET A 168 3.93 -7.58 -8.35
N ASP A 169 5.21 -7.76 -8.68
CA ASP A 169 5.68 -8.99 -9.33
C ASP A 169 5.52 -10.20 -8.40
N LEU A 170 5.72 -10.02 -7.08
CA LEU A 170 5.44 -11.05 -6.09
C LEU A 170 3.95 -11.38 -6.02
N TYR A 171 3.08 -10.37 -5.94
CA TYR A 171 1.64 -10.60 -5.92
C TYR A 171 1.15 -11.34 -7.16
N LEU A 172 1.62 -10.98 -8.34
CA LEU A 172 1.27 -11.66 -9.59
C LEU A 172 1.73 -13.13 -9.59
N SER A 173 2.92 -13.41 -9.07
CA SER A 173 3.42 -14.78 -8.96
C SER A 173 2.63 -15.63 -7.94
N LEU A 174 2.20 -15.01 -6.84
CA LEU A 174 1.42 -15.70 -5.79
C LEU A 174 -0.06 -15.85 -6.15
N ALA A 175 -0.62 -14.96 -6.98
CA ALA A 175 -2.03 -14.96 -7.35
C ALA A 175 -2.48 -16.19 -8.18
N GLU A 176 -1.55 -17.04 -8.60
CA GLU A 176 -1.84 -18.34 -9.19
C GLU A 176 -2.42 -19.33 -8.16
N ASN A 177 -1.88 -19.32 -6.93
CA ASN A 177 -2.17 -20.31 -5.90
C ASN A 177 -2.76 -19.72 -4.61
N TYR A 178 -2.69 -18.41 -4.43
CA TYR A 178 -3.11 -17.70 -3.23
C TYR A 178 -4.07 -16.57 -3.55
N ARG A 179 -4.92 -16.23 -2.59
CA ARG A 179 -5.88 -15.15 -2.73
C ARG A 179 -5.18 -13.80 -2.54
N ILE A 180 -4.98 -13.08 -3.65
CA ILE A 180 -4.63 -11.66 -3.64
C ILE A 180 -5.91 -10.92 -4.02
N GLY A 181 -6.63 -10.43 -3.02
CA GLY A 181 -7.92 -9.78 -3.17
C GLY A 181 -7.82 -8.26 -3.28
N VAL A 182 -8.95 -7.60 -3.45
CA VAL A 182 -9.00 -6.13 -3.47
C VAL A 182 -10.08 -5.59 -2.55
N TYR A 183 -9.83 -4.38 -2.05
CA TYR A 183 -10.82 -3.53 -1.38
C TYR A 183 -11.15 -2.35 -2.29
N ILE A 184 -12.40 -2.27 -2.76
CA ILE A 184 -12.84 -1.23 -3.69
C ILE A 184 -13.31 -0.02 -2.88
N HIS A 185 -12.70 1.15 -3.13
CA HIS A 185 -13.06 2.41 -2.47
C HIS A 185 -13.49 3.50 -3.46
N GLU A 186 -14.09 4.55 -2.93
CA GLU A 186 -14.54 5.72 -3.69
C GLU A 186 -13.34 6.55 -4.17
N PRO A 187 -13.23 6.84 -5.49
CA PRO A 187 -12.09 7.56 -6.06
C PRO A 187 -12.01 9.05 -5.61
N GLU A 188 -13.16 9.61 -5.18
CA GLU A 188 -13.26 10.99 -4.72
C GLU A 188 -12.51 11.22 -3.40
N ARG A 189 -12.29 10.17 -2.61
CA ARG A 189 -11.61 10.24 -1.30
C ARG A 189 -10.16 9.78 -1.38
N TRP A 190 -9.51 9.97 -2.53
CA TRP A 190 -8.13 9.54 -2.76
C TRP A 190 -7.38 10.54 -3.64
N ALA A 191 -6.13 10.83 -3.32
CA ALA A 191 -5.22 11.64 -4.13
C ALA A 191 -3.79 11.09 -4.04
N ASP A 192 -3.09 11.12 -5.18
CA ASP A 192 -1.66 10.86 -5.31
C ASP A 192 -0.91 12.19 -5.34
N MET A 193 -0.19 12.51 -4.26
CA MET A 193 0.53 13.76 -4.06
C MET A 193 1.91 13.80 -4.77
N GLY A 194 2.28 12.77 -5.51
CA GLY A 194 3.50 12.71 -6.31
C GLY A 194 3.46 13.61 -7.55
N SER A 195 2.33 14.27 -7.83
CA SER A 195 2.17 15.20 -8.95
C SER A 195 1.58 16.55 -8.49
N HIS A 196 1.82 17.63 -9.25
CA HIS A 196 1.28 18.96 -8.94
C HIS A 196 -0.26 18.99 -8.90
N ASN A 197 -0.91 18.28 -9.83
CA ASN A 197 -2.37 18.16 -9.85
C ASN A 197 -2.89 17.33 -8.66
N GLY A 198 -2.15 16.31 -8.26
CA GLY A 198 -2.46 15.51 -7.09
C GLY A 198 -2.33 16.29 -5.78
N LEU A 199 -1.35 17.17 -5.66
CA LEU A 199 -1.23 18.07 -4.49
C LEU A 199 -2.42 18.98 -4.36
N LYS A 200 -2.88 19.63 -5.45
CA LYS A 200 -4.09 20.49 -5.42
C LYS A 200 -5.33 19.69 -5.00
N LYS A 201 -5.51 18.50 -5.57
CA LYS A 201 -6.61 17.61 -5.16
C LYS A 201 -6.51 17.23 -3.69
N ALA A 202 -5.31 16.96 -3.18
CA ALA A 202 -5.10 16.62 -1.78
C ALA A 202 -5.46 17.78 -0.83
N GLU A 203 -5.14 19.03 -1.19
CA GLU A 203 -5.53 20.23 -0.42
C GLU A 203 -7.04 20.37 -0.30
N GLU A 204 -7.79 20.10 -1.38
CA GLU A 204 -9.26 20.12 -1.39
C GLU A 204 -9.86 18.97 -0.58
N LEU A 205 -9.20 17.82 -0.59
CA LEU A 205 -9.67 16.59 0.02
C LEU A 205 -9.41 16.51 1.53
N LEU A 206 -8.32 17.13 2.01
CA LEU A 206 -7.85 17.03 3.38
C LEU A 206 -8.93 17.42 4.41
N PRO A 207 -9.67 18.54 4.28
CA PRO A 207 -10.74 18.91 5.21
C PRO A 207 -11.89 17.90 5.26
N LEU A 208 -12.21 17.27 4.12
CA LEU A 208 -13.30 16.30 4.00
C LEU A 208 -12.96 14.96 4.67
N ILE A 209 -11.67 14.63 4.71
CA ILE A 209 -11.20 13.40 5.36
C ILE A 209 -11.09 13.61 6.87
N ASP A 210 -10.54 14.75 7.31
CA ASP A 210 -10.32 15.05 8.73
C ASP A 210 -11.64 15.27 9.50
N SER A 211 -12.70 15.77 8.84
CA SER A 211 -14.01 15.99 9.48
C SER A 211 -14.74 14.72 9.92
N LYS A 212 -14.47 13.57 9.27
CA LYS A 212 -15.08 12.27 9.62
C LYS A 212 -14.30 11.47 10.69
N SER A 213 -13.09 11.91 11.04
CA SER A 213 -12.30 11.27 12.12
C SER A 213 -12.73 11.71 13.53
N SER A 214 -13.80 12.53 13.65
CA SER A 214 -14.27 13.11 14.91
C SER A 214 -15.61 12.57 15.38
N THR A 215 -16.11 11.50 14.78
CA THR A 215 -17.34 10.78 15.19
C THR A 215 -17.03 9.34 15.50
#